data_93107e3aeb80c76a764388b560122fc3
#
_entry.id   93107e3aeb80c76a764388b560122fc3
#
_cell.length_a   1.000
_cell.length_b   1.000
_cell.length_c   1.000
_cell.angle_alpha   90.00
_cell.angle_beta   90.00
_cell.angle_gamma   90.00
#
_symmetry.space_group_name_H-M   'P 1'
#
loop_
_entity.id
_entity.type
_entity.pdbx_description
1 polymer ?
#
loop_
_entity_poly.entity_id
_entity_poly.type
_entity_poly.pdbx_seq_one_letter_code
_entity_poly.pdbx_strand_id
1 'polypeptide(L)'
;MRLACAAVLAAPLALYAAEGLQYNVRINAPGDLDELLEGNLDLVKYRGNPRTDLEQLRRMVRTAPAQANTLLATEGYYSPTVNVQLDESGARPQVTVDVTPGEPVLVGSVEIVLNGFASNQESPFDKEALKASWPLAEGQVFRQGDWESAKRAMLRAVVQTRYPRAQLTESVATVDPDTKRALLRVALDSGPEMRFGEIKIEGLKRYPEEIIRNLNKINPGDLYSEAALQAFQSKLQDTGYFSYVEVTADLNTLIGERQEAQAEQSAGVPAPATLPPVPLLVHVVENKRKNVSLGVGFSTNTGGRTSVSYDDLAIWNLRLKSALTVEQKKQKANGDFYFPTTANGYNDSFGGALERNDIEGEITRTASVYGKRAWGTPLLERSISAEYLNESTSISGAESKHAMSLPFTYAVTWRKLDNLIFPTSGYVLNATAGGAVLPILTDEKFIRVTARGIMYRPLNPKNLLIFRGEIGALRSSSKDGVPTTYLFRAGGDNSVRGYAYQELGVQEGDATVGGRYLATASAEYQYWFRPTWGAAVFYDAGNAADSLSDIHPKSGYGLGARYKSPVGPINVDVAYGHAVRKARLHFSLGFTF
;
A
#
# COMPACT_ATOMS: atom_id res chain seq x y z
N MET A 1 37.36 48.56 -52.72
CA MET A 1 35.90 48.75 -52.73
C MET A 1 35.41 48.60 -51.30
N ARG A 2 35.09 49.72 -50.68
CA ARG A 2 34.68 49.79 -49.27
C ARG A 2 33.16 49.57 -49.17
N LEU A 3 32.68 48.59 -48.44
CA LEU A 3 31.30 48.47 -48.02
C LEU A 3 31.18 48.86 -46.54
N ALA A 4 30.40 49.92 -46.31
CA ALA A 4 30.04 50.38 -44.98
C ALA A 4 28.81 49.59 -44.49
N CYS A 5 28.95 48.92 -43.33
CA CYS A 5 27.83 48.37 -42.60
C CYS A 5 27.24 49.44 -41.68
N ALA A 6 26.03 49.85 -41.97
CA ALA A 6 25.20 50.68 -41.09
C ALA A 6 24.63 49.80 -39.95
N ALA A 7 25.04 50.06 -38.72
CA ALA A 7 24.43 49.47 -37.52
C ALA A 7 23.15 50.22 -37.16
N VAL A 8 21.99 49.55 -37.30
CA VAL A 8 20.73 50.05 -36.80
C VAL A 8 20.66 49.72 -35.30
N LEU A 9 20.74 50.72 -34.46
CA LEU A 9 20.43 50.63 -33.02
C LEU A 9 18.93 50.44 -32.84
N ALA A 10 18.54 49.21 -32.56
CA ALA A 10 17.20 48.92 -32.06
C ALA A 10 17.22 49.17 -30.54
N ALA A 11 16.64 50.29 -30.10
CA ALA A 11 16.29 50.54 -28.70
C ALA A 11 15.24 49.54 -28.25
N PRO A 12 15.38 48.88 -27.08
CA PRO A 12 14.29 48.04 -26.54
C PRO A 12 13.19 48.98 -26.08
N LEU A 13 12.00 48.90 -26.72
CA LEU A 13 10.76 49.39 -26.16
C LEU A 13 10.50 48.53 -24.89
N ALA A 14 10.81 49.08 -23.73
CA ALA A 14 10.33 48.56 -22.48
C ALA A 14 8.81 48.70 -22.51
N LEU A 15 8.11 47.58 -22.71
CA LEU A 15 6.71 47.47 -22.39
C LEU A 15 6.61 47.66 -20.88
N TYR A 16 6.25 48.85 -20.43
CA TYR A 16 5.73 49.07 -19.11
C TYR A 16 4.42 48.26 -19.02
N ALA A 17 4.50 47.07 -18.41
CA ALA A 17 3.31 46.40 -17.92
C ALA A 17 2.66 47.39 -16.93
N ALA A 18 1.47 47.88 -17.23
CA ALA A 18 0.74 48.74 -16.31
C ALA A 18 0.57 47.96 -14.99
N GLU A 19 1.30 48.36 -13.96
CA GLU A 19 1.07 47.83 -12.61
C GLU A 19 -0.34 48.26 -12.19
N GLY A 20 -1.21 47.25 -12.00
CA GLY A 20 -2.56 47.49 -11.49
C GLY A 20 -2.52 48.16 -10.11
N LEU A 21 -3.62 48.73 -9.72
CA LEU A 21 -3.76 49.39 -8.43
C LEU A 21 -3.33 48.45 -7.28
N GLN A 22 -2.33 48.89 -6.52
CA GLN A 22 -1.91 48.18 -5.32
C GLN A 22 -2.73 48.66 -4.12
N TYR A 23 -3.45 47.76 -3.47
CA TYR A 23 -4.25 48.04 -2.28
C TYR A 23 -4.08 46.91 -1.26
N ASN A 24 -4.38 47.19 0.00
CA ASN A 24 -4.36 46.22 1.08
C ASN A 24 -5.79 45.84 1.48
N VAL A 25 -5.97 44.56 1.82
CA VAL A 25 -7.23 44.05 2.35
C VAL A 25 -6.95 43.50 3.74
N ARG A 26 -7.71 43.91 4.73
CA ARG A 26 -7.72 43.36 6.08
C ARG A 26 -9.10 42.82 6.39
N ILE A 27 -9.16 41.56 6.73
CA ILE A 27 -10.39 40.86 7.11
C ILE A 27 -10.33 40.59 8.61
N ASN A 28 -11.37 41.02 9.33
CA ASN A 28 -11.54 40.78 10.74
C ASN A 28 -12.78 39.90 10.92
N ALA A 29 -12.57 38.57 10.89
CA ALA A 29 -13.62 37.57 11.09
C ALA A 29 -13.17 36.57 12.17
N PRO A 30 -14.08 35.98 12.97
CA PRO A 30 -13.71 35.03 14.01
C PRO A 30 -13.45 33.61 13.42
N GLY A 31 -12.44 32.91 13.98
CA GLY A 31 -12.12 31.52 13.66
C GLY A 31 -11.71 31.34 12.21
N ASP A 32 -12.17 30.26 11.57
CA ASP A 32 -11.82 29.87 10.19
C ASP A 32 -12.57 30.71 9.12
N LEU A 33 -13.43 31.65 9.54
CA LEU A 33 -14.19 32.50 8.62
C LEU A 33 -13.32 33.56 7.93
N ASP A 34 -12.21 33.93 8.53
CA ASP A 34 -11.21 34.82 7.92
C ASP A 34 -10.55 34.14 6.74
N GLU A 35 -10.09 32.86 6.87
CA GLU A 35 -9.51 32.08 5.78
C GLU A 35 -10.52 31.86 4.65
N LEU A 36 -11.79 31.57 4.97
CA LEU A 36 -12.85 31.43 3.99
C LEU A 36 -13.01 32.70 3.14
N LEU A 37 -13.06 33.85 3.78
CA LEU A 37 -13.24 35.15 3.14
C LEU A 37 -11.98 35.58 2.38
N GLU A 38 -10.80 35.39 2.93
CA GLU A 38 -9.53 35.66 2.25
C GLU A 38 -9.37 34.82 0.99
N GLY A 39 -9.76 33.55 1.03
CA GLY A 39 -9.69 32.64 -0.11
C GLY A 39 -10.71 32.94 -1.22
N ASN A 40 -11.83 33.63 -0.90
CA ASN A 40 -12.97 33.70 -1.83
C ASN A 40 -13.44 35.10 -2.23
N LEU A 41 -13.19 36.14 -1.44
CA LEU A 41 -13.60 37.50 -1.78
C LEU A 41 -12.86 38.05 -3.01
N ASP A 42 -13.59 38.68 -3.92
CA ASP A 42 -13.02 39.35 -5.08
C ASP A 42 -11.99 40.41 -4.72
N LEU A 43 -12.20 41.09 -3.60
CA LEU A 43 -11.25 42.04 -3.02
C LEU A 43 -9.86 41.47 -2.80
N VAL A 44 -9.76 40.19 -2.51
CA VAL A 44 -8.48 39.46 -2.32
C VAL A 44 -8.00 38.84 -3.64
N LYS A 45 -8.89 38.22 -4.39
CA LYS A 45 -8.56 37.54 -5.67
C LYS A 45 -8.01 38.48 -6.73
N TYR A 46 -8.52 39.71 -6.80
CA TYR A 46 -8.08 40.70 -7.80
C TYR A 46 -7.00 41.67 -7.30
N ARG A 47 -6.44 41.41 -6.13
CA ARG A 47 -5.31 42.19 -5.59
C ARG A 47 -4.09 42.04 -6.51
N GLY A 48 -3.57 43.18 -7.02
CA GLY A 48 -2.43 43.20 -7.92
C GLY A 48 -2.74 42.85 -9.39
N ASN A 49 -4.02 42.68 -9.75
CA ASN A 49 -4.40 42.48 -11.15
C ASN A 49 -4.16 43.75 -11.97
N PRO A 50 -3.43 43.72 -13.11
CA PRO A 50 -3.12 44.89 -13.92
C PRO A 50 -4.34 45.69 -14.45
N ARG A 51 -5.51 45.05 -14.46
CA ARG A 51 -6.77 45.67 -14.90
C ARG A 51 -7.59 46.29 -13.79
N THR A 52 -7.15 46.17 -12.52
CA THR A 52 -7.86 46.72 -11.40
C THR A 52 -7.48 48.20 -11.23
N ASP A 53 -8.43 49.09 -11.39
CA ASP A 53 -8.34 50.50 -11.14
C ASP A 53 -9.13 50.88 -9.87
N LEU A 54 -9.11 52.17 -9.50
CA LEU A 54 -9.79 52.65 -8.30
C LEU A 54 -11.32 52.50 -8.41
N GLU A 55 -11.88 52.69 -9.57
CA GLU A 55 -13.32 52.52 -9.81
C GLU A 55 -13.74 51.07 -9.68
N GLN A 56 -12.91 50.14 -10.17
CA GLN A 56 -13.10 48.72 -9.97
C GLN A 56 -13.02 48.34 -8.51
N LEU A 57 -12.04 48.89 -7.76
CA LEU A 57 -11.93 48.68 -6.32
C LEU A 57 -13.19 49.16 -5.58
N ARG A 58 -13.67 50.37 -5.87
CA ARG A 58 -14.91 50.91 -5.28
C ARG A 58 -16.14 50.03 -5.63
N ARG A 59 -16.20 49.46 -6.80
CA ARG A 59 -17.26 48.50 -7.15
C ARG A 59 -17.18 47.24 -6.31
N MET A 60 -15.97 46.62 -6.20
CA MET A 60 -15.75 45.42 -5.36
C MET A 60 -16.09 45.71 -3.88
N VAL A 61 -15.73 46.86 -3.35
CA VAL A 61 -16.09 47.28 -1.97
C VAL A 61 -17.62 47.31 -1.79
N ARG A 62 -18.36 47.84 -2.78
CA ARG A 62 -19.84 47.87 -2.69
C ARG A 62 -20.48 46.49 -2.78
N THR A 63 -19.88 45.55 -3.49
CA THR A 63 -20.42 44.21 -3.65
C THR A 63 -19.93 43.23 -2.59
N ALA A 64 -18.84 43.54 -1.91
CA ALA A 64 -18.20 42.67 -0.92
C ALA A 64 -19.12 42.23 0.23
N PRO A 65 -20.02 43.10 0.81
CA PRO A 65 -20.94 42.64 1.84
C PRO A 65 -21.87 41.54 1.38
N ALA A 66 -22.44 41.65 0.15
CA ALA A 66 -23.32 40.62 -0.40
C ALA A 66 -22.57 39.32 -0.69
N GLN A 67 -21.35 39.45 -1.21
CA GLN A 67 -20.48 38.30 -1.46
C GLN A 67 -20.09 37.59 -0.16
N ALA A 68 -19.68 38.36 0.87
CA ALA A 68 -19.36 37.81 2.18
C ALA A 68 -20.57 37.12 2.84
N ASN A 69 -21.76 37.75 2.77
CA ASN A 69 -22.99 37.11 3.27
C ASN A 69 -23.28 35.78 2.59
N THR A 70 -23.08 35.67 1.27
CA THR A 70 -23.25 34.43 0.54
C THR A 70 -22.26 33.37 1.02
N LEU A 71 -21.00 33.75 1.23
CA LEU A 71 -19.97 32.81 1.71
C LEU A 71 -20.26 32.37 3.16
N LEU A 72 -20.63 33.31 4.04
CA LEU A 72 -20.96 33.02 5.43
C LEU A 72 -22.20 32.13 5.57
N ALA A 73 -23.18 32.27 4.66
CA ALA A 73 -24.34 31.40 4.62
C ALA A 73 -23.96 29.93 4.33
N THR A 74 -22.90 29.67 3.55
CA THR A 74 -22.41 28.28 3.33
C THR A 74 -21.89 27.62 4.60
N GLU A 75 -21.45 28.42 5.58
CA GLU A 75 -20.98 27.96 6.91
C GLU A 75 -22.06 28.02 7.99
N GLY A 76 -23.31 28.32 7.60
CA GLY A 76 -24.47 28.33 8.50
C GLY A 76 -24.82 29.69 9.09
N TYR A 77 -24.15 30.75 8.69
CA TYR A 77 -24.44 32.11 9.18
C TYR A 77 -25.27 32.86 8.17
N TYR A 78 -26.58 32.89 8.37
CA TYR A 78 -27.56 33.46 7.43
C TYR A 78 -27.94 34.92 7.73
N SER A 79 -27.59 35.43 8.91
CA SER A 79 -27.88 36.79 9.35
C SER A 79 -26.61 37.50 9.87
N PRO A 80 -25.48 37.46 9.15
CA PRO A 80 -24.26 38.12 9.56
C PRO A 80 -24.37 39.64 9.34
N THR A 81 -23.62 40.40 10.12
CA THR A 81 -23.38 41.82 9.88
C THR A 81 -21.99 41.99 9.27
N VAL A 82 -21.92 42.48 8.03
CA VAL A 82 -20.67 42.71 7.32
C VAL A 82 -20.54 44.20 7.01
N ASN A 83 -19.50 44.82 7.54
CA ASN A 83 -19.16 46.22 7.30
C ASN A 83 -17.86 46.31 6.49
N VAL A 84 -17.90 46.98 5.36
CA VAL A 84 -16.72 47.15 4.50
C VAL A 84 -16.40 48.61 4.34
N GLN A 85 -15.19 48.98 4.72
CA GLN A 85 -14.70 50.36 4.66
C GLN A 85 -13.50 50.47 3.74
N LEU A 86 -13.49 51.54 2.93
CA LEU A 86 -12.39 51.90 2.06
C LEU A 86 -11.76 53.19 2.53
N ASP A 87 -10.48 53.13 2.90
CA ASP A 87 -9.67 54.31 3.20
C ASP A 87 -8.73 54.58 2.00
N GLU A 88 -8.94 55.72 1.38
CA GLU A 88 -8.17 56.20 0.22
C GLU A 88 -7.14 57.29 0.62
N SER A 89 -7.01 57.62 1.89
CA SER A 89 -6.15 58.73 2.38
C SER A 89 -4.66 58.42 2.33
N GLY A 90 -4.28 57.15 2.31
CA GLY A 90 -2.91 56.67 2.32
C GLY A 90 -2.27 56.53 0.92
N ALA A 91 -0.97 56.25 0.88
CA ALA A 91 -0.22 55.97 -0.38
C ALA A 91 -0.74 54.72 -1.14
N ARG A 92 -1.42 53.83 -0.43
CA ARG A 92 -2.13 52.64 -0.97
C ARG A 92 -3.50 52.59 -0.31
N PRO A 93 -4.59 52.45 -1.10
CA PRO A 93 -5.91 52.25 -0.53
C PRO A 93 -5.95 51.04 0.40
N GLN A 94 -6.66 51.15 1.52
CA GLN A 94 -6.85 50.08 2.46
C GLN A 94 -8.34 49.75 2.58
N VAL A 95 -8.66 48.45 2.37
CA VAL A 95 -10.02 47.95 2.58
C VAL A 95 -10.04 47.14 3.87
N THR A 96 -10.97 47.47 4.77
CA THR A 96 -11.22 46.73 6.00
C THR A 96 -12.59 46.07 5.91
N VAL A 97 -12.65 44.76 6.13
CA VAL A 97 -13.87 43.96 6.15
C VAL A 97 -14.08 43.44 7.58
N ASP A 98 -15.04 44.03 8.29
CA ASP A 98 -15.40 43.63 9.65
C ASP A 98 -16.63 42.74 9.62
N VAL A 99 -16.53 41.52 10.18
CA VAL A 99 -17.57 40.51 10.14
C VAL A 99 -17.99 40.09 11.53
N THR A 100 -19.28 40.26 11.82
CA THR A 100 -19.95 39.68 12.98
C THR A 100 -20.92 38.62 12.52
N PRO A 101 -20.57 37.31 12.61
CA PRO A 101 -21.34 36.24 11.98
C PRO A 101 -22.72 36.01 12.62
N GLY A 102 -22.89 36.40 13.87
CA GLY A 102 -24.10 36.09 14.63
C GLY A 102 -24.15 34.61 15.08
N GLU A 103 -25.35 34.16 15.42
CA GLU A 103 -25.56 32.75 15.77
C GLU A 103 -25.78 31.90 14.52
N PRO A 104 -25.16 30.71 14.45
CA PRO A 104 -25.34 29.83 13.30
C PRO A 104 -26.72 29.15 13.31
N VAL A 105 -27.19 28.80 12.12
CA VAL A 105 -28.39 27.97 11.94
C VAL A 105 -28.04 26.55 12.30
N LEU A 106 -28.88 25.90 13.12
CA LEU A 106 -28.72 24.49 13.50
C LEU A 106 -29.71 23.61 12.74
N VAL A 107 -29.33 22.36 12.52
CA VAL A 107 -30.23 21.33 11.99
C VAL A 107 -31.39 21.13 12.99
N GLY A 108 -32.61 21.40 12.55
CA GLY A 108 -33.82 21.29 13.37
C GLY A 108 -34.46 19.92 13.31
N SER A 109 -34.57 19.35 12.09
CA SER A 109 -35.04 17.99 11.87
C SER A 109 -34.49 17.40 10.57
N VAL A 110 -34.38 16.08 10.52
CA VAL A 110 -33.95 15.34 9.33
C VAL A 110 -34.98 14.30 8.99
N GLU A 111 -35.63 14.46 7.83
CA GLU A 111 -36.57 13.50 7.28
C GLU A 111 -35.90 12.71 6.15
N ILE A 112 -35.75 11.39 6.33
CA ILE A 112 -35.17 10.48 5.34
C ILE A 112 -36.24 9.52 4.85
N VAL A 113 -36.62 9.66 3.57
CA VAL A 113 -37.60 8.81 2.88
C VAL A 113 -36.85 7.81 2.02
N LEU A 114 -37.09 6.52 2.23
CA LEU A 114 -36.43 5.42 1.51
C LEU A 114 -37.46 4.63 0.68
N ASN A 115 -37.41 4.77 -0.63
CA ASN A 115 -38.32 4.15 -1.58
C ASN A 115 -37.63 3.03 -2.36
N GLY A 116 -38.39 2.13 -2.96
CA GLY A 116 -37.94 1.14 -3.94
C GLY A 116 -37.27 -0.11 -3.39
N PHE A 117 -36.78 -0.09 -2.15
CA PHE A 117 -36.05 -1.23 -1.57
C PHE A 117 -36.86 -2.51 -1.58
N ALA A 118 -36.36 -3.54 -2.26
CA ALA A 118 -37.01 -4.85 -2.32
C ALA A 118 -37.20 -5.45 -0.92
N SER A 119 -38.39 -5.97 -0.65
CA SER A 119 -38.69 -6.74 0.55
C SER A 119 -38.29 -8.20 0.35
N ASN A 120 -36.99 -8.47 0.28
CA ASN A 120 -36.48 -9.83 0.22
C ASN A 120 -36.46 -10.43 1.62
N GLN A 121 -37.22 -11.50 1.84
CA GLN A 121 -37.32 -12.17 3.14
C GLN A 121 -36.02 -12.87 3.55
N GLU A 122 -35.20 -13.32 2.59
CA GLU A 122 -33.94 -14.02 2.88
C GLU A 122 -32.84 -13.10 3.37
N SER A 123 -32.82 -11.86 2.92
CA SER A 123 -31.77 -10.86 3.29
C SER A 123 -32.32 -9.44 3.11
N PRO A 124 -33.12 -8.92 4.02
CA PRO A 124 -33.65 -7.56 3.92
C PRO A 124 -32.53 -6.53 4.00
N PHE A 125 -32.69 -5.43 3.24
CA PHE A 125 -31.76 -4.30 3.36
C PHE A 125 -32.04 -3.55 4.68
N ASP A 126 -30.99 -3.28 5.45
CA ASP A 126 -31.11 -2.60 6.74
C ASP A 126 -31.30 -1.08 6.53
N LYS A 127 -32.55 -0.66 6.38
CA LYS A 127 -32.95 0.74 6.21
C LYS A 127 -32.67 1.59 7.44
N GLU A 128 -32.81 0.99 8.63
CA GLU A 128 -32.58 1.72 9.88
C GLU A 128 -31.09 1.97 10.12
N ALA A 129 -30.24 1.00 9.80
CA ALA A 129 -28.78 1.23 9.81
C ALA A 129 -28.35 2.31 8.82
N LEU A 130 -28.98 2.36 7.63
CA LEU A 130 -28.72 3.43 6.66
C LEU A 130 -29.10 4.80 7.21
N LYS A 131 -30.29 4.94 7.80
CA LYS A 131 -30.72 6.19 8.43
C LYS A 131 -29.83 6.58 9.61
N ALA A 132 -29.46 5.60 10.45
CA ALA A 132 -28.57 5.82 11.59
C ALA A 132 -27.15 6.24 11.18
N SER A 133 -26.71 5.89 9.96
CA SER A 133 -25.42 6.29 9.41
C SER A 133 -25.38 7.73 8.86
N TRP A 134 -26.52 8.45 8.90
CA TRP A 134 -26.60 9.83 8.44
C TRP A 134 -25.69 10.74 9.28
N PRO A 135 -24.70 11.42 8.69
CA PRO A 135 -23.67 12.09 9.48
C PRO A 135 -24.07 13.47 10.01
N LEU A 136 -25.10 14.12 9.42
CA LEU A 136 -25.53 15.47 9.80
C LEU A 136 -26.71 15.41 10.76
N ALA A 137 -26.42 15.24 12.06
CA ALA A 137 -27.43 15.06 13.10
C ALA A 137 -28.16 16.35 13.51
N GLU A 138 -29.34 16.20 14.09
CA GLU A 138 -30.08 17.32 14.70
C GLU A 138 -29.23 18.04 15.77
N GLY A 139 -29.32 19.35 15.81
CA GLY A 139 -28.57 20.20 16.71
C GLY A 139 -27.15 20.58 16.24
N GLN A 140 -26.63 19.97 15.19
CA GLN A 140 -25.37 20.39 14.57
C GLN A 140 -25.55 21.68 13.75
N VAL A 141 -24.47 22.41 13.55
CA VAL A 141 -24.48 23.59 12.66
C VAL A 141 -24.77 23.14 11.24
N PHE A 142 -25.73 23.78 10.58
CA PHE A 142 -26.04 23.50 9.19
C PHE A 142 -25.02 24.18 8.28
N ARG A 143 -24.12 23.38 7.69
CA ARG A 143 -23.18 23.81 6.66
C ARG A 143 -23.54 23.18 5.34
N GLN A 144 -23.47 23.95 4.26
CA GLN A 144 -23.77 23.44 2.92
C GLN A 144 -22.83 22.30 2.51
N GLY A 145 -21.54 22.39 2.86
CA GLY A 145 -20.55 21.33 2.60
C GLY A 145 -20.90 20.01 3.29
N ASP A 146 -21.37 20.06 4.54
CA ASP A 146 -21.78 18.89 5.32
C ASP A 146 -23.07 18.27 4.75
N TRP A 147 -24.03 19.12 4.35
CA TRP A 147 -25.25 18.69 3.67
C TRP A 147 -24.95 17.93 2.37
N GLU A 148 -24.11 18.49 1.49
CA GLU A 148 -23.70 17.83 0.25
C GLU A 148 -22.92 16.53 0.51
N SER A 149 -22.09 16.53 1.55
CA SER A 149 -21.32 15.35 1.94
C SER A 149 -22.19 14.25 2.51
N ALA A 150 -23.17 14.58 3.33
CA ALA A 150 -24.15 13.65 3.91
C ALA A 150 -24.98 12.96 2.81
N LYS A 151 -25.49 13.72 1.85
CA LYS A 151 -26.22 13.17 0.68
C LYS A 151 -25.36 12.20 -0.13
N ARG A 152 -24.12 12.61 -0.44
CA ARG A 152 -23.18 11.75 -1.18
C ARG A 152 -22.82 10.48 -0.41
N ALA A 153 -22.64 10.58 0.91
CA ALA A 153 -22.33 9.42 1.75
C ALA A 153 -23.47 8.41 1.76
N MET A 154 -24.71 8.88 1.95
CA MET A 154 -25.90 8.04 1.94
C MET A 154 -26.12 7.37 0.59
N LEU A 155 -26.05 8.13 -0.52
CA LEU A 155 -26.19 7.56 -1.87
C LEU A 155 -25.09 6.54 -2.14
N ARG A 156 -23.84 6.83 -1.80
CA ARG A 156 -22.71 5.92 -1.98
C ARG A 156 -22.91 4.61 -1.23
N ALA A 157 -23.37 4.65 0.01
CA ALA A 157 -23.62 3.44 0.81
C ALA A 157 -24.62 2.48 0.13
N VAL A 158 -25.57 3.02 -0.62
CA VAL A 158 -26.59 2.24 -1.34
C VAL A 158 -26.09 1.77 -2.71
N VAL A 159 -25.46 2.65 -3.50
CA VAL A 159 -25.00 2.30 -4.87
C VAL A 159 -23.84 1.31 -4.88
N GLN A 160 -23.03 1.27 -3.82
CA GLN A 160 -21.93 0.33 -3.69
C GLN A 160 -22.36 -1.10 -3.38
N THR A 161 -23.64 -1.27 -2.95
CA THR A 161 -24.19 -2.57 -2.57
C THR A 161 -25.61 -2.72 -3.10
N ARG A 162 -25.92 -3.84 -3.72
CA ARG A 162 -27.24 -4.27 -4.20
C ARG A 162 -27.94 -3.33 -5.19
N TYR A 163 -27.86 -2.00 -5.00
CA TYR A 163 -28.66 -1.01 -5.71
C TYR A 163 -27.80 0.01 -6.49
N PRO A 164 -27.02 -0.40 -7.46
CA PRO A 164 -26.09 0.51 -8.18
C PRO A 164 -26.80 1.60 -9.00
N ARG A 165 -28.12 1.54 -9.11
CA ARG A 165 -28.96 2.55 -9.76
C ARG A 165 -29.75 3.44 -8.80
N ALA A 166 -29.45 3.37 -7.51
CA ALA A 166 -30.06 4.26 -6.54
C ALA A 166 -29.80 5.72 -6.86
N GLN A 167 -30.79 6.55 -6.65
CA GLN A 167 -30.71 8.00 -6.90
C GLN A 167 -31.46 8.78 -5.83
N LEU A 168 -31.02 10.01 -5.61
CA LEU A 168 -31.78 10.95 -4.81
C LEU A 168 -32.90 11.54 -5.66
N THR A 169 -34.13 11.30 -5.27
CA THR A 169 -35.32 11.83 -5.94
C THR A 169 -35.73 13.18 -5.42
N GLU A 170 -35.38 13.48 -4.16
CA GLU A 170 -35.62 14.76 -3.53
C GLU A 170 -34.47 15.08 -2.57
N SER A 171 -34.03 16.33 -2.54
CA SER A 171 -33.08 16.82 -1.52
C SER A 171 -33.32 18.32 -1.30
N VAL A 172 -33.98 18.65 -0.21
CA VAL A 172 -34.37 20.02 0.14
C VAL A 172 -33.87 20.33 1.54
N ALA A 173 -33.23 21.51 1.66
CA ALA A 173 -32.90 22.10 2.93
C ALA A 173 -33.64 23.44 3.03
N THR A 174 -34.62 23.53 3.93
CA THR A 174 -35.36 24.75 4.20
C THR A 174 -34.77 25.41 5.43
N VAL A 175 -34.15 26.57 5.22
CA VAL A 175 -33.52 27.34 6.30
C VAL A 175 -34.47 28.47 6.72
N ASP A 176 -34.76 28.51 8.00
CA ASP A 176 -35.50 29.62 8.66
C ASP A 176 -34.49 30.46 9.49
N PRO A 177 -34.12 31.64 8.99
CA PRO A 177 -33.17 32.51 9.70
C PRO A 177 -33.72 33.09 11.02
N ASP A 178 -35.03 33.19 11.15
CA ASP A 178 -35.66 33.76 12.33
C ASP A 178 -35.65 32.77 13.51
N THR A 179 -35.99 31.54 13.25
CA THR A 179 -35.90 30.45 14.24
C THR A 179 -34.51 29.82 14.33
N LYS A 180 -33.59 30.16 13.41
CA LYS A 180 -32.22 29.61 13.29
C LYS A 180 -32.24 28.08 13.19
N ARG A 181 -33.18 27.54 12.42
CA ARG A 181 -33.34 26.10 12.19
C ARG A 181 -33.36 25.79 10.72
N ALA A 182 -32.70 24.67 10.36
CA ALA A 182 -32.75 24.07 9.04
C ALA A 182 -33.56 22.76 9.10
N LEU A 183 -34.57 22.65 8.26
CA LEU A 183 -35.36 21.42 8.07
C LEU A 183 -34.82 20.72 6.84
N LEU A 184 -34.31 19.51 7.02
CA LEU A 184 -33.67 18.72 5.97
C LEU A 184 -34.58 17.59 5.55
N ARG A 185 -34.83 17.47 4.24
CA ARG A 185 -35.58 16.37 3.65
C ARG A 185 -34.80 15.74 2.52
N VAL A 186 -34.61 14.42 2.59
CA VAL A 186 -33.95 13.61 1.58
C VAL A 186 -34.83 12.43 1.23
N ALA A 187 -35.12 12.26 -0.05
CA ALA A 187 -35.76 11.05 -0.55
C ALA A 187 -34.80 10.32 -1.47
N LEU A 188 -34.59 9.04 -1.20
CA LEU A 188 -33.76 8.15 -1.99
C LEU A 188 -34.64 7.02 -2.54
N ASP A 189 -34.54 6.79 -3.85
CA ASP A 189 -35.09 5.62 -4.53
C ASP A 189 -33.94 4.65 -4.82
N SER A 190 -34.04 3.42 -4.30
CA SER A 190 -33.02 2.39 -4.51
C SER A 190 -32.92 1.94 -5.97
N GLY A 191 -34.01 2.08 -6.73
CA GLY A 191 -34.14 1.33 -7.96
C GLY A 191 -34.21 -0.19 -7.70
N PRO A 192 -34.06 -1.00 -8.74
CA PRO A 192 -34.14 -2.46 -8.62
C PRO A 192 -32.89 -3.05 -7.95
N GLU A 193 -33.06 -4.13 -7.18
CA GLU A 193 -31.97 -4.97 -6.68
C GLU A 193 -31.27 -5.64 -7.87
N MET A 194 -29.94 -5.64 -7.86
CA MET A 194 -29.15 -6.23 -8.93
C MET A 194 -28.32 -7.39 -8.44
N ARG A 195 -28.23 -8.42 -9.31
CA ARG A 195 -27.43 -9.62 -9.09
C ARG A 195 -26.47 -9.82 -10.24
N PHE A 196 -25.30 -10.37 -9.95
CA PHE A 196 -24.32 -10.72 -10.96
C PHE A 196 -24.81 -11.90 -11.83
N GLY A 197 -24.52 -11.81 -13.11
CA GLY A 197 -24.70 -12.86 -14.10
C GLY A 197 -23.39 -13.58 -14.41
N GLU A 198 -23.33 -14.19 -15.60
CA GLU A 198 -22.15 -14.87 -16.09
C GLU A 198 -21.00 -13.91 -16.40
N ILE A 199 -19.78 -14.40 -16.24
CA ILE A 199 -18.58 -13.64 -16.57
C ILE A 199 -18.33 -13.62 -18.10
N LYS A 200 -18.14 -12.41 -18.63
CA LYS A 200 -17.68 -12.17 -20.01
C LYS A 200 -16.26 -11.61 -19.95
N ILE A 201 -15.35 -12.23 -20.71
CA ILE A 201 -13.93 -11.85 -20.73
C ILE A 201 -13.60 -11.30 -22.10
N GLU A 202 -13.02 -10.09 -22.12
CA GLU A 202 -12.60 -9.38 -23.32
C GLU A 202 -11.11 -9.03 -23.28
N GLY A 203 -10.46 -9.02 -24.45
CA GLY A 203 -9.05 -8.63 -24.56
C GLY A 203 -8.04 -9.74 -24.32
N LEU A 204 -8.46 -10.92 -23.83
CA LEU A 204 -7.60 -12.08 -23.63
C LEU A 204 -7.29 -12.76 -24.97
N LYS A 205 -6.00 -12.97 -25.27
CA LYS A 205 -5.52 -13.54 -26.56
C LYS A 205 -4.47 -14.64 -26.38
N ARG A 206 -3.62 -14.52 -25.39
CA ARG A 206 -2.40 -15.33 -25.24
C ARG A 206 -2.42 -16.19 -23.99
N TYR A 207 -2.92 -15.61 -22.88
CA TYR A 207 -2.86 -16.30 -21.60
C TYR A 207 -4.09 -17.18 -21.37
N PRO A 208 -3.96 -18.26 -20.57
CA PRO A 208 -5.09 -19.14 -20.25
C PRO A 208 -6.21 -18.40 -19.52
N GLU A 209 -7.45 -18.70 -19.88
CA GLU A 209 -8.65 -18.09 -19.27
C GLU A 209 -8.79 -18.44 -17.79
N GLU A 210 -8.23 -19.57 -17.38
CA GLU A 210 -8.18 -20.05 -16.00
C GLU A 210 -7.51 -19.05 -15.05
N ILE A 211 -6.59 -18.20 -15.52
CA ILE A 211 -5.98 -17.14 -14.72
C ILE A 211 -7.04 -16.16 -14.21
N ILE A 212 -8.06 -15.87 -15.03
CA ILE A 212 -9.15 -14.98 -14.68
C ILE A 212 -10.22 -15.72 -13.89
N ARG A 213 -10.69 -16.86 -14.39
CA ARG A 213 -11.80 -17.63 -13.79
C ARG A 213 -11.48 -18.13 -12.39
N ASN A 214 -10.26 -18.61 -12.14
CA ASN A 214 -9.86 -19.13 -10.84
C ASN A 214 -9.79 -18.05 -9.74
N LEU A 215 -9.51 -16.81 -10.11
CA LEU A 215 -9.46 -15.67 -9.17
C LEU A 215 -10.84 -15.05 -8.93
N ASN A 216 -11.81 -15.32 -9.79
CA ASN A 216 -13.18 -14.87 -9.60
C ASN A 216 -13.80 -15.58 -8.38
N LYS A 217 -14.36 -14.81 -7.45
CA LYS A 217 -15.14 -15.28 -6.30
C LYS A 217 -16.60 -14.82 -6.35
N ILE A 218 -16.95 -14.13 -7.44
CA ILE A 218 -18.31 -13.65 -7.69
C ILE A 218 -19.03 -14.74 -8.48
N ASN A 219 -20.11 -15.28 -7.92
CA ASN A 219 -20.91 -16.29 -8.58
C ASN A 219 -22.16 -15.66 -9.24
N PRO A 220 -22.66 -16.25 -10.33
CA PRO A 220 -23.94 -15.88 -10.87
C PRO A 220 -25.03 -15.99 -9.79
N GLY A 221 -25.86 -14.95 -9.64
CA GLY A 221 -26.86 -14.84 -8.60
C GLY A 221 -26.43 -14.10 -7.32
N ASP A 222 -25.15 -13.89 -7.10
CA ASP A 222 -24.67 -13.08 -5.98
C ASP A 222 -25.17 -11.63 -6.10
N LEU A 223 -25.43 -11.00 -4.96
CA LEU A 223 -25.85 -9.60 -4.91
C LEU A 223 -24.73 -8.69 -5.40
N TYR A 224 -25.09 -7.63 -6.13
CA TYR A 224 -24.12 -6.63 -6.60
C TYR A 224 -23.32 -6.06 -5.42
N SER A 225 -22.02 -5.98 -5.61
CA SER A 225 -21.05 -5.41 -4.67
C SER A 225 -19.88 -4.79 -5.40
N GLU A 226 -19.73 -3.48 -5.32
CA GLU A 226 -18.58 -2.76 -5.88
C GLU A 226 -17.27 -3.21 -5.23
N ALA A 227 -17.29 -3.48 -3.93
CA ALA A 227 -16.13 -4.00 -3.21
C ALA A 227 -15.66 -5.36 -3.75
N ALA A 228 -16.60 -6.24 -4.15
CA ALA A 228 -16.26 -7.52 -4.76
C ALA A 228 -15.61 -7.34 -6.15
N LEU A 229 -16.13 -6.40 -6.96
CA LEU A 229 -15.54 -6.05 -8.25
C LEU A 229 -14.12 -5.50 -8.10
N GLN A 230 -13.91 -4.54 -7.20
CA GLN A 230 -12.60 -3.95 -6.92
C GLN A 230 -11.60 -4.98 -6.38
N ALA A 231 -12.04 -5.86 -5.47
CA ALA A 231 -11.21 -6.93 -4.95
C ALA A 231 -10.80 -7.94 -6.03
N PHE A 232 -11.69 -8.26 -6.96
CA PHE A 232 -11.38 -9.13 -8.10
C PHE A 232 -10.42 -8.45 -9.07
N GLN A 233 -10.68 -7.18 -9.41
CA GLN A 233 -9.79 -6.38 -10.26
C GLN A 233 -8.36 -6.30 -9.68
N SER A 234 -8.23 -5.99 -8.39
CA SER A 234 -6.93 -5.93 -7.71
C SER A 234 -6.18 -7.26 -7.79
N LYS A 235 -6.86 -8.38 -7.53
CA LYS A 235 -6.25 -9.71 -7.64
C LYS A 235 -5.73 -10.01 -9.06
N LEU A 236 -6.48 -9.62 -10.09
CA LEU A 236 -6.04 -9.80 -11.47
C LEU A 236 -4.82 -8.94 -11.81
N GLN A 237 -4.81 -7.68 -11.36
CA GLN A 237 -3.66 -6.78 -11.52
C GLN A 237 -2.40 -7.32 -10.85
N ASP A 238 -2.53 -7.85 -9.63
CA ASP A 238 -1.42 -8.40 -8.84
C ASP A 238 -0.77 -9.64 -9.48
N THR A 239 -1.46 -10.33 -10.39
CA THR A 239 -0.87 -11.47 -11.12
C THR A 239 0.29 -11.06 -12.01
N GLY A 240 0.30 -9.81 -12.50
CA GLY A 240 1.28 -9.28 -13.45
C GLY A 240 1.14 -9.80 -14.89
N TYR A 241 0.09 -10.56 -15.21
CA TYR A 241 -0.20 -10.98 -16.59
C TYR A 241 -0.77 -9.86 -17.44
N PHE A 242 -1.38 -8.86 -16.81
CA PHE A 242 -2.12 -7.78 -17.46
C PHE A 242 -1.51 -6.42 -17.14
N SER A 243 -1.42 -5.56 -18.16
CA SER A 243 -1.02 -4.16 -18.01
C SER A 243 -2.19 -3.25 -17.64
N TYR A 244 -3.40 -3.67 -17.98
CA TYR A 244 -4.65 -3.03 -17.62
C TYR A 244 -5.70 -4.08 -17.31
N VAL A 245 -6.49 -3.84 -16.29
CA VAL A 245 -7.64 -4.67 -15.89
C VAL A 245 -8.77 -3.76 -15.48
N GLU A 246 -9.93 -3.99 -16.04
CA GLU A 246 -11.19 -3.36 -15.66
C GLU A 246 -12.21 -4.45 -15.39
N VAL A 247 -12.82 -4.42 -14.21
CA VAL A 247 -13.87 -5.36 -13.81
C VAL A 247 -15.11 -4.56 -13.47
N THR A 248 -16.15 -4.72 -14.29
CA THR A 248 -17.40 -3.97 -14.17
C THR A 248 -18.61 -4.90 -14.29
N ALA A 249 -19.76 -4.42 -13.85
CA ALA A 249 -21.04 -5.02 -14.20
C ALA A 249 -21.59 -4.27 -15.42
N ASP A 250 -22.04 -4.99 -16.46
CA ASP A 250 -22.59 -4.39 -17.67
C ASP A 250 -24.00 -3.83 -17.42
N LEU A 251 -24.03 -2.64 -16.81
CA LEU A 251 -25.28 -1.96 -16.49
C LEU A 251 -26.04 -1.45 -17.73
N ASN A 252 -25.37 -1.40 -18.91
CA ASN A 252 -25.98 -0.89 -20.13
C ASN A 252 -26.90 -1.91 -20.81
N THR A 253 -26.60 -3.19 -20.67
CA THR A 253 -27.46 -4.28 -21.18
C THR A 253 -28.88 -4.14 -20.64
N LEU A 254 -29.03 -3.71 -19.37
CA LEU A 254 -30.34 -3.47 -18.76
C LEU A 254 -31.10 -2.25 -19.30
N ILE A 255 -30.43 -1.33 -20.00
CA ILE A 255 -31.12 -0.18 -20.60
C ILE A 255 -31.91 -0.63 -21.83
N GLY A 256 -31.31 -1.50 -22.66
CA GLY A 256 -32.00 -2.11 -23.80
C GLY A 256 -33.20 -2.95 -23.37
N GLU A 257 -32.97 -3.88 -22.43
CA GLU A 257 -34.03 -4.77 -21.91
C GLU A 257 -35.16 -4.01 -21.20
N ARG A 258 -34.85 -2.87 -20.56
CA ARG A 258 -35.87 -2.01 -19.95
C ARG A 258 -36.70 -1.24 -20.97
N GLN A 259 -36.12 -0.83 -22.08
CA GLN A 259 -36.87 -0.22 -23.19
C GLN A 259 -37.81 -1.24 -23.84
N GLU A 260 -37.36 -2.49 -23.97
CA GLU A 260 -38.18 -3.59 -24.45
C GLU A 260 -39.29 -3.94 -23.44
N ALA A 261 -38.96 -4.07 -22.13
CA ALA A 261 -39.94 -4.32 -21.08
C ALA A 261 -40.95 -3.17 -20.91
N GLN A 262 -40.55 -1.91 -21.10
CA GLN A 262 -41.48 -0.78 -21.10
C GLN A 262 -42.39 -0.77 -22.35
N ALA A 263 -41.89 -1.21 -23.50
CA ALA A 263 -42.68 -1.41 -24.68
C ALA A 263 -43.71 -2.57 -24.50
N GLU A 264 -43.30 -3.67 -23.85
CA GLU A 264 -44.16 -4.78 -23.50
C GLU A 264 -45.21 -4.41 -22.43
N GLN A 265 -44.84 -3.60 -21.42
CA GLN A 265 -45.80 -3.06 -20.42
C GLN A 265 -46.83 -2.15 -21.09
N SER A 266 -46.45 -1.37 -22.12
CA SER A 266 -47.37 -0.58 -22.92
C SER A 266 -48.32 -1.47 -23.73
N ALA A 267 -47.94 -2.72 -23.98
CA ALA A 267 -48.73 -3.76 -24.62
C ALA A 267 -49.54 -4.64 -23.62
N GLY A 268 -49.56 -4.31 -22.31
CA GLY A 268 -50.33 -4.99 -21.29
C GLY A 268 -49.71 -6.26 -20.66
N VAL A 269 -48.42 -6.46 -20.89
CA VAL A 269 -47.67 -7.56 -20.27
C VAL A 269 -47.17 -7.15 -18.88
N PRO A 270 -47.37 -7.94 -17.81
CA PRO A 270 -46.88 -7.61 -16.47
C PRO A 270 -45.34 -7.52 -16.46
N ALA A 271 -44.80 -6.48 -15.83
CA ALA A 271 -43.36 -6.36 -15.66
C ALA A 271 -42.78 -7.56 -14.91
N PRO A 272 -41.61 -8.07 -15.31
CA PRO A 272 -40.94 -9.13 -14.58
C PRO A 272 -40.62 -8.67 -13.15
N ALA A 273 -40.96 -9.52 -12.15
CA ALA A 273 -40.79 -9.21 -10.73
C ALA A 273 -39.32 -9.05 -10.29
N THR A 274 -38.36 -9.52 -11.11
CA THR A 274 -36.91 -9.41 -10.89
C THR A 274 -36.21 -9.08 -12.19
N LEU A 275 -35.22 -8.18 -12.12
CA LEU A 275 -34.36 -7.92 -13.27
C LEU A 275 -33.47 -9.15 -13.57
N PRO A 276 -33.13 -9.39 -14.86
CA PRO A 276 -32.16 -10.43 -15.20
C PRO A 276 -30.79 -10.13 -14.55
N PRO A 277 -30.02 -11.19 -14.22
CA PRO A 277 -28.68 -11.01 -13.69
C PRO A 277 -27.76 -10.25 -14.65
N VAL A 278 -26.99 -9.31 -14.12
CA VAL A 278 -26.11 -8.41 -14.91
C VAL A 278 -24.80 -9.12 -15.21
N PRO A 279 -24.39 -9.26 -16.49
CA PRO A 279 -23.12 -9.86 -16.83
C PRO A 279 -21.93 -9.17 -16.14
N LEU A 280 -21.02 -9.99 -15.62
CA LEU A 280 -19.73 -9.53 -15.09
C LEU A 280 -18.75 -9.37 -16.25
N LEU A 281 -18.41 -8.13 -16.62
CA LEU A 281 -17.48 -7.83 -17.70
C LEU A 281 -16.07 -7.66 -17.16
N VAL A 282 -15.13 -8.45 -17.69
CA VAL A 282 -13.70 -8.36 -17.40
C VAL A 282 -12.96 -7.98 -18.67
N HIS A 283 -12.53 -6.74 -18.75
CA HIS A 283 -11.72 -6.25 -19.85
C HIS A 283 -10.25 -6.22 -19.45
N VAL A 284 -9.38 -6.88 -20.24
CA VAL A 284 -7.95 -6.98 -19.94
C VAL A 284 -7.09 -6.57 -21.14
N VAL A 285 -5.97 -5.95 -20.83
CA VAL A 285 -4.87 -5.73 -21.78
C VAL A 285 -3.67 -6.53 -21.32
N GLU A 286 -3.25 -7.48 -22.12
CA GLU A 286 -2.15 -8.38 -21.79
C GLU A 286 -0.80 -7.65 -21.70
N ASN A 287 0.00 -8.01 -20.70
CA ASN A 287 1.39 -7.58 -20.57
C ASN A 287 2.29 -8.20 -21.66
N LYS A 288 3.45 -7.56 -21.87
CA LYS A 288 4.51 -8.17 -22.69
C LYS A 288 4.91 -9.50 -22.07
N ARG A 289 4.98 -10.53 -22.91
CA ARG A 289 5.27 -11.90 -22.48
C ARG A 289 6.61 -12.01 -21.75
N LYS A 290 7.66 -11.35 -22.26
CA LYS A 290 9.03 -11.49 -21.80
C LYS A 290 9.52 -10.18 -21.19
N ASN A 291 10.08 -10.27 -19.99
CA ASN A 291 10.69 -9.14 -19.30
C ASN A 291 12.09 -9.53 -18.85
N VAL A 292 13.06 -8.65 -19.12
CA VAL A 292 14.43 -8.78 -18.63
C VAL A 292 14.71 -7.60 -17.72
N SER A 293 15.28 -7.87 -16.56
CA SER A 293 15.67 -6.83 -15.61
C SER A 293 17.13 -7.00 -15.22
N LEU A 294 17.85 -5.87 -15.15
CA LEU A 294 19.22 -5.81 -14.68
C LEU A 294 19.23 -5.09 -13.34
N GLY A 295 19.94 -5.64 -12.37
CA GLY A 295 20.10 -5.06 -11.05
C GLY A 295 21.57 -4.93 -10.67
N VAL A 296 21.90 -3.83 -10.02
CA VAL A 296 23.21 -3.62 -9.37
C VAL A 296 22.97 -3.19 -7.93
N GLY A 297 23.83 -3.60 -7.03
CA GLY A 297 23.68 -3.30 -5.62
C GLY A 297 24.99 -3.50 -4.86
N PHE A 298 24.98 -3.14 -3.60
CA PHE A 298 26.07 -3.37 -2.67
C PHE A 298 25.53 -3.69 -1.28
N SER A 299 26.13 -4.67 -0.62
CA SER A 299 25.87 -5.02 0.77
C SER A 299 27.19 -5.24 1.49
N THR A 300 27.31 -4.78 2.73
CA THR A 300 28.46 -5.07 3.56
C THR A 300 28.59 -6.56 3.94
N ASN A 301 27.51 -7.32 3.79
CA ASN A 301 27.48 -8.76 4.04
C ASN A 301 28.19 -9.56 2.93
N THR A 302 27.84 -9.30 1.68
CA THR A 302 28.21 -10.13 0.53
C THR A 302 28.98 -9.38 -0.55
N GLY A 303 29.20 -8.06 -0.38
CA GLY A 303 29.92 -7.20 -1.29
C GLY A 303 29.07 -6.64 -2.44
N GLY A 304 29.72 -6.31 -3.56
CA GLY A 304 29.06 -5.86 -4.78
C GLY A 304 28.17 -6.95 -5.37
N ARG A 305 27.01 -6.57 -5.86
CA ARG A 305 25.98 -7.46 -6.43
C ARG A 305 25.61 -7.03 -7.84
N THR A 306 25.57 -7.98 -8.74
CA THR A 306 24.98 -7.85 -10.07
C THR A 306 23.93 -8.95 -10.25
N SER A 307 22.78 -8.63 -10.79
CA SER A 307 21.73 -9.59 -11.07
C SER A 307 21.10 -9.37 -12.43
N VAL A 308 20.79 -10.46 -13.10
CA VAL A 308 19.98 -10.51 -14.34
C VAL A 308 18.81 -11.39 -14.06
N SER A 309 17.60 -10.89 -14.27
CA SER A 309 16.38 -11.70 -14.15
C SER A 309 15.59 -11.71 -15.45
N TYR A 310 15.02 -12.86 -15.75
CA TYR A 310 14.17 -13.10 -16.90
C TYR A 310 12.84 -13.68 -16.44
N ASP A 311 11.74 -13.04 -16.85
CA ASP A 311 10.37 -13.42 -16.55
C ASP A 311 9.64 -13.66 -17.88
N ASP A 312 9.17 -14.89 -18.13
CA ASP A 312 8.34 -15.26 -19.27
C ASP A 312 6.97 -15.72 -18.77
N LEU A 313 5.94 -14.99 -19.13
CA LEU A 313 4.59 -15.22 -18.62
C LEU A 313 3.88 -16.44 -19.24
N ALA A 314 4.43 -17.07 -20.27
CA ALA A 314 3.74 -18.17 -20.96
C ALA A 314 4.69 -19.18 -21.63
N ILE A 315 5.51 -19.86 -20.85
CA ILE A 315 6.25 -21.07 -21.30
C ILE A 315 5.41 -22.28 -20.92
N TRP A 316 4.91 -23.04 -21.92
CA TRP A 316 4.04 -24.21 -21.70
C TRP A 316 2.82 -23.91 -20.81
N ASN A 317 2.22 -22.72 -20.97
CA ASN A 317 1.14 -22.20 -20.14
C ASN A 317 1.50 -21.96 -18.66
N LEU A 318 2.79 -21.99 -18.33
CA LEU A 318 3.33 -21.66 -17.01
C LEU A 318 4.11 -20.35 -17.09
N ARG A 319 4.25 -19.67 -15.98
CA ARG A 319 5.13 -18.50 -15.83
C ARG A 319 6.51 -18.97 -15.38
N LEU A 320 7.55 -18.68 -16.15
CA LEU A 320 8.93 -18.89 -15.75
C LEU A 320 9.51 -17.61 -15.17
N LYS A 321 10.05 -17.68 -13.96
CA LYS A 321 10.94 -16.66 -13.40
C LYS A 321 12.32 -17.26 -13.21
N SER A 322 13.35 -16.66 -13.80
CA SER A 322 14.72 -17.08 -13.60
C SER A 322 15.62 -15.90 -13.25
N ALA A 323 16.65 -16.14 -12.48
CA ALA A 323 17.59 -15.13 -12.08
C ALA A 323 19.01 -15.72 -11.99
N LEU A 324 19.98 -14.90 -12.41
CA LEU A 324 21.39 -15.08 -12.12
C LEU A 324 21.84 -13.92 -11.24
N THR A 325 22.33 -14.22 -10.06
CA THR A 325 22.87 -13.25 -9.12
C THR A 325 24.33 -13.58 -8.81
N VAL A 326 25.19 -12.59 -8.95
CA VAL A 326 26.61 -12.70 -8.65
C VAL A 326 26.98 -11.64 -7.63
N GLU A 327 27.45 -12.09 -6.48
CA GLU A 327 28.01 -11.30 -5.39
C GLU A 327 29.43 -11.80 -5.08
N GLN A 328 30.22 -11.05 -4.34
CA GLN A 328 31.60 -11.47 -4.05
C GLN A 328 31.65 -12.80 -3.27
N LYS A 329 30.74 -12.97 -2.28
CA LYS A 329 30.70 -14.15 -1.41
C LYS A 329 29.62 -15.16 -1.83
N LYS A 330 28.73 -14.83 -2.76
CA LYS A 330 27.60 -15.66 -3.15
C LYS A 330 27.29 -15.58 -4.64
N GLN A 331 27.13 -16.73 -5.28
CA GLN A 331 26.63 -16.81 -6.65
C GLN A 331 25.41 -17.73 -6.68
N LYS A 332 24.36 -17.34 -7.38
CA LYS A 332 23.12 -18.11 -7.49
C LYS A 332 22.52 -18.01 -8.86
N ALA A 333 22.14 -19.15 -9.42
CA ALA A 333 21.28 -19.25 -10.60
C ALA A 333 20.05 -20.06 -10.22
N ASN A 334 18.86 -19.55 -10.50
CA ASN A 334 17.62 -20.28 -10.26
C ASN A 334 16.61 -20.09 -11.40
N GLY A 335 15.68 -21.05 -11.50
CA GLY A 335 14.55 -21.00 -12.41
C GLY A 335 13.33 -21.64 -11.76
N ASP A 336 12.22 -20.92 -11.75
CA ASP A 336 10.98 -21.29 -11.08
C ASP A 336 9.81 -21.22 -12.06
N PHE A 337 9.07 -22.31 -12.19
CA PHE A 337 7.83 -22.39 -12.95
C PHE A 337 6.64 -22.28 -12.00
N TYR A 338 5.75 -21.36 -12.31
CA TYR A 338 4.52 -21.11 -11.55
C TYR A 338 3.31 -21.53 -12.37
N PHE A 339 2.46 -22.33 -11.76
CA PHE A 339 1.13 -22.63 -12.29
C PHE A 339 0.19 -21.43 -12.08
N PRO A 340 -0.85 -21.28 -12.92
CA PRO A 340 -1.95 -20.39 -12.59
C PRO A 340 -2.53 -20.70 -11.21
N THR A 341 -2.88 -19.67 -10.45
CA THR A 341 -3.53 -19.84 -9.16
C THR A 341 -4.78 -20.69 -9.31
N THR A 342 -4.94 -21.71 -8.49
CA THR A 342 -6.12 -22.59 -8.54
C THR A 342 -7.39 -21.90 -8.03
N ALA A 343 -8.56 -22.44 -8.36
CA ALA A 343 -9.84 -21.93 -7.86
C ALA A 343 -9.94 -21.89 -6.32
N ASN A 344 -9.21 -22.74 -5.61
CA ASN A 344 -9.10 -22.75 -4.15
C ASN A 344 -8.07 -21.76 -3.61
N GLY A 345 -7.39 -20.99 -4.48
CA GLY A 345 -6.39 -20.00 -4.10
C GLY A 345 -5.00 -20.59 -3.80
N TYR A 346 -4.71 -21.81 -4.27
CA TYR A 346 -3.37 -22.39 -4.18
C TYR A 346 -2.47 -21.84 -5.29
N ASN A 347 -1.25 -21.49 -4.91
CA ASN A 347 -0.17 -21.09 -5.83
C ASN A 347 0.88 -22.20 -5.83
N ASP A 348 0.88 -22.98 -6.88
CA ASP A 348 1.80 -24.09 -7.07
C ASP A 348 3.00 -23.66 -7.90
N SER A 349 4.18 -24.13 -7.53
CA SER A 349 5.41 -23.89 -8.27
C SER A 349 6.38 -25.05 -8.13
N PHE A 350 7.25 -25.19 -9.10
CA PHE A 350 8.43 -26.06 -9.03
C PHE A 350 9.61 -25.34 -9.66
N GLY A 351 10.79 -25.69 -9.23
CA GLY A 351 11.99 -25.03 -9.73
C GLY A 351 13.27 -25.73 -9.31
N GLY A 352 14.39 -25.09 -9.65
CA GLY A 352 15.69 -25.55 -9.26
C GLY A 352 16.67 -24.38 -9.09
N ALA A 353 17.71 -24.62 -8.32
CA ALA A 353 18.75 -23.63 -8.07
C ALA A 353 20.13 -24.28 -8.03
N LEU A 354 21.12 -23.52 -8.51
CA LEU A 354 22.54 -23.76 -8.31
C LEU A 354 23.08 -22.59 -7.47
N GLU A 355 23.74 -22.89 -6.38
CA GLU A 355 24.24 -21.86 -5.47
C GLU A 355 25.69 -22.18 -5.04
N ARG A 356 26.56 -21.16 -5.00
CA ARG A 356 27.87 -21.22 -4.39
C ARG A 356 27.99 -20.12 -3.34
N ASN A 357 28.33 -20.49 -2.12
CA ASN A 357 28.65 -19.57 -1.05
C ASN A 357 30.11 -19.76 -0.63
N ASP A 358 30.80 -18.65 -0.31
CA ASP A 358 32.17 -18.61 0.15
C ASP A 358 32.24 -17.66 1.36
N ILE A 359 32.06 -18.23 2.53
CA ILE A 359 31.79 -17.46 3.75
C ILE A 359 32.60 -18.04 4.91
N GLU A 360 33.44 -17.21 5.52
CA GLU A 360 34.17 -17.51 6.75
C GLU A 360 34.95 -18.85 6.70
N GLY A 361 35.65 -19.10 5.57
CA GLY A 361 36.48 -20.29 5.37
C GLY A 361 35.71 -21.54 4.95
N GLU A 362 34.42 -21.47 4.74
CA GLU A 362 33.57 -22.54 4.21
C GLU A 362 33.05 -22.19 2.82
N ILE A 363 33.29 -23.07 1.86
CA ILE A 363 32.78 -22.99 0.50
C ILE A 363 31.75 -24.08 0.28
N THR A 364 30.49 -23.70 0.07
CA THR A 364 29.41 -24.64 -0.26
C THR A 364 29.03 -24.49 -1.73
N ARG A 365 28.76 -25.63 -2.40
CA ARG A 365 28.17 -25.72 -3.73
C ARG A 365 26.94 -26.58 -3.63
N THR A 366 25.79 -26.00 -3.93
CA THR A 366 24.49 -26.62 -3.77
C THR A 366 23.76 -26.71 -5.10
N ALA A 367 23.20 -27.86 -5.41
CA ALA A 367 22.22 -28.05 -6.47
C ALA A 367 20.91 -28.50 -5.85
N SER A 368 19.81 -27.83 -6.14
CA SER A 368 18.50 -28.19 -5.60
C SER A 368 17.40 -28.18 -6.65
N VAL A 369 16.40 -29.06 -6.44
CA VAL A 369 15.13 -29.10 -7.16
C VAL A 369 14.02 -29.13 -6.14
N TYR A 370 13.00 -28.33 -6.33
CA TYR A 370 11.94 -28.20 -5.33
C TYR A 370 10.56 -28.02 -5.94
N GLY A 371 9.54 -28.44 -5.17
CA GLY A 371 8.14 -28.15 -5.41
C GLY A 371 7.53 -27.44 -4.20
N LYS A 372 6.68 -26.46 -4.44
CA LYS A 372 6.05 -25.65 -3.39
C LYS A 372 4.59 -25.40 -3.70
N ARG A 373 3.74 -25.52 -2.70
CA ARG A 373 2.35 -25.02 -2.68
C ARG A 373 2.21 -23.95 -1.62
N ALA A 374 1.75 -22.76 -2.02
CA ALA A 374 1.48 -21.67 -1.11
C ALA A 374 -0.01 -21.27 -1.16
N TRP A 375 -0.55 -20.81 -0.03
CA TRP A 375 -1.93 -20.35 0.09
C TRP A 375 -2.09 -19.39 1.26
N GLY A 376 -3.21 -18.67 1.28
CA GLY A 376 -3.57 -17.78 2.36
C GLY A 376 -3.88 -16.37 1.88
N THR A 377 -3.67 -15.42 2.76
CA THR A 377 -3.88 -13.99 2.52
C THR A 377 -2.58 -13.22 2.77
N PRO A 378 -2.47 -11.94 2.35
CA PRO A 378 -1.32 -11.10 2.71
C PRO A 378 -1.06 -11.01 4.23
N LEU A 379 -2.11 -11.19 5.06
CA LEU A 379 -2.00 -11.23 6.51
C LEU A 379 -1.42 -12.55 7.01
N LEU A 380 -1.84 -13.67 6.44
CA LEU A 380 -1.46 -15.01 6.86
C LEU A 380 -1.19 -15.91 5.65
N GLU A 381 0.07 -16.00 5.27
CA GLU A 381 0.54 -16.88 4.20
C GLU A 381 1.05 -18.20 4.79
N ARG A 382 0.76 -19.31 4.11
CA ARG A 382 1.21 -20.64 4.46
C ARG A 382 1.80 -21.31 3.24
N SER A 383 2.76 -22.21 3.43
CA SER A 383 3.25 -23.04 2.34
C SER A 383 3.75 -24.39 2.82
N ILE A 384 3.67 -25.37 1.94
CA ILE A 384 4.38 -26.64 2.05
C ILE A 384 5.35 -26.76 0.87
N SER A 385 6.51 -27.33 1.12
CA SER A 385 7.52 -27.57 0.09
C SER A 385 8.22 -28.89 0.33
N ALA A 386 8.67 -29.51 -0.76
CA ALA A 386 9.64 -30.58 -0.77
C ALA A 386 10.83 -30.11 -1.61
N GLU A 387 12.05 -30.32 -1.12
CA GLU A 387 13.27 -29.92 -1.80
C GLU A 387 14.28 -31.06 -1.78
N TYR A 388 14.71 -31.52 -2.93
CA TYR A 388 15.89 -32.35 -3.03
C TYR A 388 17.11 -31.45 -3.17
N LEU A 389 18.09 -31.63 -2.29
CA LEU A 389 19.29 -30.83 -2.21
C LEU A 389 20.51 -31.74 -2.19
N ASN A 390 21.48 -31.43 -3.05
CA ASN A 390 22.79 -32.04 -3.11
C ASN A 390 23.84 -30.95 -2.86
N GLU A 391 24.65 -31.12 -1.82
CA GLU A 391 25.63 -30.15 -1.36
C GLU A 391 27.03 -30.74 -1.26
N SER A 392 28.02 -30.01 -1.77
CA SER A 392 29.43 -30.27 -1.55
C SER A 392 30.02 -29.10 -0.78
N THR A 393 30.64 -29.38 0.37
CA THR A 393 31.21 -28.41 1.28
C THR A 393 32.71 -28.62 1.40
N SER A 394 33.49 -27.55 1.18
CA SER A 394 34.92 -27.50 1.41
C SER A 394 35.20 -26.57 2.58
N ILE A 395 35.86 -27.09 3.60
CA ILE A 395 36.14 -26.37 4.86
C ILE A 395 37.64 -26.14 4.95
N SER A 396 38.05 -24.87 5.19
CA SER A 396 39.47 -24.55 5.34
C SER A 396 40.05 -25.22 6.60
N GLY A 397 41.11 -26.01 6.41
CA GLY A 397 41.75 -26.74 7.52
C GLY A 397 41.00 -28.00 7.97
N ALA A 398 39.98 -28.46 7.21
CA ALA A 398 39.24 -29.69 7.51
C ALA A 398 38.90 -30.46 6.22
N GLU A 399 38.38 -31.68 6.39
CA GLU A 399 37.97 -32.52 5.24
C GLU A 399 36.73 -31.95 4.52
N SER A 400 36.71 -32.12 3.20
CA SER A 400 35.53 -31.79 2.40
C SER A 400 34.42 -32.77 2.66
N LYS A 401 33.18 -32.26 2.74
CA LYS A 401 31.98 -33.04 3.02
C LYS A 401 31.04 -33.02 1.84
N HIS A 402 30.24 -34.07 1.72
CA HIS A 402 29.15 -34.15 0.76
C HIS A 402 27.89 -34.57 1.52
N ALA A 403 26.75 -33.96 1.19
CA ALA A 403 25.49 -34.27 1.84
C ALA A 403 24.32 -34.13 0.86
N MET A 404 23.40 -35.09 0.93
CA MET A 404 22.15 -35.10 0.19
C MET A 404 20.97 -35.14 1.17
N SER A 405 19.89 -34.43 0.84
CA SER A 405 18.68 -34.50 1.65
C SER A 405 17.42 -34.17 0.86
N LEU A 406 16.30 -34.75 1.31
CA LEU A 406 14.96 -34.49 0.79
C LEU A 406 14.04 -34.06 1.95
N PRO A 407 14.17 -32.85 2.49
CA PRO A 407 13.28 -32.34 3.51
C PRO A 407 11.91 -31.94 2.98
N PHE A 408 10.90 -32.13 3.81
CA PHE A 408 9.59 -31.56 3.69
C PHE A 408 9.46 -30.43 4.71
N THR A 409 8.99 -29.27 4.27
CA THR A 409 8.90 -28.09 5.12
C THR A 409 7.51 -27.46 5.06
N TYR A 410 6.94 -27.16 6.22
CA TYR A 410 5.79 -26.29 6.38
C TYR A 410 6.26 -24.93 6.87
N ALA A 411 5.79 -23.86 6.23
CA ALA A 411 6.10 -22.50 6.62
C ALA A 411 4.83 -21.68 6.79
N VAL A 412 4.84 -20.78 7.76
CA VAL A 412 3.80 -19.81 8.02
C VAL A 412 4.42 -18.43 8.19
N THR A 413 3.82 -17.42 7.52
CA THR A 413 4.17 -16.02 7.72
C THR A 413 2.91 -15.26 8.15
N TRP A 414 2.94 -14.69 9.33
CA TRP A 414 1.89 -13.82 9.83
C TRP A 414 2.39 -12.38 9.84
N ARG A 415 1.76 -11.52 9.02
CA ARG A 415 2.20 -10.15 8.78
C ARG A 415 1.04 -9.17 9.03
N LYS A 416 1.20 -8.31 10.01
CA LYS A 416 0.27 -7.21 10.29
C LYS A 416 1.07 -5.92 10.45
N LEU A 417 1.16 -5.16 9.37
CA LEU A 417 1.92 -3.90 9.30
C LEU A 417 0.99 -2.78 8.83
N ASP A 418 1.21 -1.58 9.32
CA ASP A 418 0.56 -0.35 8.86
C ASP A 418 1.03 0.05 7.45
N ASN A 419 2.28 -0.19 7.13
CA ASN A 419 2.88 0.08 5.82
C ASN A 419 3.91 -1.00 5.48
N LEU A 420 3.91 -1.52 4.25
CA LEU A 420 4.84 -2.57 3.82
C LEU A 420 6.24 -2.02 3.50
N ILE A 421 6.34 -0.75 3.11
CA ILE A 421 7.61 -0.12 2.68
C ILE A 421 8.32 0.54 3.85
N PHE A 422 7.60 1.30 4.67
CA PHE A 422 8.14 1.98 5.84
C PHE A 422 7.26 1.67 7.06
N PRO A 423 7.32 0.44 7.59
CA PRO A 423 6.49 0.06 8.73
C PRO A 423 6.85 0.89 9.96
N THR A 424 5.81 1.42 10.60
CA THR A 424 5.93 2.14 11.86
C THR A 424 5.21 1.43 12.99
N SER A 425 4.25 0.58 12.67
CA SER A 425 3.48 -0.19 13.64
C SER A 425 3.16 -1.59 13.13
N GLY A 426 3.15 -2.55 14.04
CA GLY A 426 2.76 -3.92 13.74
C GLY A 426 3.88 -4.93 13.88
N TYR A 427 3.70 -6.08 13.26
CA TYR A 427 4.66 -7.19 13.38
C TYR A 427 4.67 -8.10 12.15
N VAL A 428 5.76 -8.81 11.97
CA VAL A 428 5.91 -9.97 11.08
C VAL A 428 6.46 -11.13 11.89
N LEU A 429 5.80 -12.27 11.83
CA LEU A 429 6.26 -13.53 12.40
C LEU A 429 6.36 -14.57 11.28
N ASN A 430 7.53 -15.13 11.10
CA ASN A 430 7.77 -16.25 10.20
C ASN A 430 8.19 -17.47 11.02
N ALA A 431 7.54 -18.60 10.81
CA ALA A 431 7.89 -19.86 11.44
C ALA A 431 7.97 -20.97 10.39
N THR A 432 8.95 -21.84 10.52
CA THR A 432 9.09 -23.03 9.68
C THR A 432 9.30 -24.26 10.53
N ALA A 433 8.70 -25.36 10.11
CA ALA A 433 8.93 -26.68 10.71
C ALA A 433 9.01 -27.71 9.58
N GLY A 434 10.01 -28.56 9.64
CA GLY A 434 10.20 -29.59 8.62
C GLY A 434 11.40 -30.47 8.91
N GLY A 435 11.77 -31.27 7.91
CA GLY A 435 12.94 -32.12 8.03
C GLY A 435 12.98 -33.22 6.96
N ALA A 436 14.10 -33.87 6.88
CA ALA A 436 14.36 -35.04 6.05
C ALA A 436 14.27 -36.29 6.93
N VAL A 437 13.07 -36.87 7.01
CA VAL A 437 12.77 -38.01 7.89
C VAL A 437 12.76 -39.35 7.13
N LEU A 438 12.67 -39.29 5.79
CA LEU A 438 12.70 -40.48 4.95
C LEU A 438 14.14 -40.82 4.57
N PRO A 439 14.54 -42.12 4.57
CA PRO A 439 15.89 -42.52 4.20
C PRO A 439 16.15 -42.50 2.69
N ILE A 440 15.23 -41.95 1.91
CA ILE A 440 15.32 -41.84 0.46
C ILE A 440 15.98 -40.52 0.11
N LEU A 441 17.09 -40.56 -0.64
CA LEU A 441 17.83 -39.36 -1.07
C LEU A 441 18.26 -38.47 0.13
N THR A 442 18.56 -39.09 1.27
CA THR A 442 18.91 -38.40 2.52
C THR A 442 20.01 -39.15 3.24
N ASP A 443 21.17 -38.53 3.40
CA ASP A 443 22.32 -39.14 4.07
C ASP A 443 22.11 -39.18 5.58
N GLU A 444 21.65 -38.07 6.18
CA GLU A 444 21.36 -37.98 7.62
C GLU A 444 19.95 -37.42 7.87
N LYS A 445 19.19 -38.11 8.71
CA LYS A 445 17.82 -37.67 9.07
C LYS A 445 17.87 -36.51 10.06
N PHE A 446 17.05 -35.51 9.82
CA PHE A 446 16.92 -34.39 10.74
C PHE A 446 15.51 -33.82 10.78
N ILE A 447 15.21 -33.14 11.88
CA ILE A 447 14.06 -32.26 12.06
C ILE A 447 14.59 -30.86 12.36
N ARG A 448 14.02 -29.86 11.71
CA ARG A 448 14.41 -28.45 11.84
C ARG A 448 13.19 -27.58 12.12
N VAL A 449 13.33 -26.67 13.08
CA VAL A 449 12.32 -25.67 13.41
C VAL A 449 12.98 -24.31 13.48
N THR A 450 12.36 -23.29 12.91
CA THR A 450 12.78 -21.89 13.06
C THR A 450 11.60 -20.99 13.36
N ALA A 451 11.84 -19.94 14.11
CA ALA A 451 10.90 -18.83 14.26
C ALA A 451 11.67 -17.52 14.24
N ARG A 452 11.23 -16.58 13.42
CA ARG A 452 11.77 -15.23 13.31
C ARG A 452 10.65 -14.21 13.44
N GLY A 453 10.86 -13.20 14.28
CA GLY A 453 9.89 -12.14 14.52
C GLY A 453 10.51 -10.76 14.39
N ILE A 454 9.73 -9.82 13.88
CA ILE A 454 10.03 -8.39 13.89
C ILE A 454 8.79 -7.67 14.40
N MET A 455 8.95 -6.75 15.34
CA MET A 455 7.89 -5.94 15.91
C MET A 455 8.27 -4.46 15.85
N TYR A 456 7.34 -3.64 15.36
CA TYR A 456 7.45 -2.18 15.28
C TYR A 456 6.49 -1.55 16.28
N ARG A 457 7.01 -0.72 17.18
CA ARG A 457 6.23 -0.04 18.21
C ARG A 457 6.49 1.45 18.19
N PRO A 458 5.57 2.27 17.64
CA PRO A 458 5.72 3.71 17.70
C PRO A 458 5.50 4.19 19.15
N LEU A 459 6.39 5.05 19.64
CA LEU A 459 6.21 5.76 20.91
C LEU A 459 5.49 7.09 20.69
N ASN A 460 5.81 7.74 19.59
CA ASN A 460 5.17 8.94 19.07
C ASN A 460 5.53 9.08 17.57
N PRO A 461 5.03 10.09 16.84
CA PRO A 461 5.29 10.23 15.39
C PRO A 461 6.76 10.31 14.98
N LYS A 462 7.67 10.66 15.92
CA LYS A 462 9.11 10.78 15.66
C LYS A 462 9.95 9.64 16.23
N ASN A 463 9.39 8.82 17.11
CA ASN A 463 10.14 7.81 17.86
C ASN A 463 9.57 6.41 17.63
N LEU A 464 10.44 5.48 17.22
CA LEU A 464 10.07 4.12 16.89
C LEU A 464 10.99 3.14 17.62
N LEU A 465 10.42 2.13 18.28
CA LEU A 465 11.14 0.95 18.78
C LEU A 465 10.94 -0.21 17.81
N ILE A 466 12.03 -0.93 17.52
CA ILE A 466 12.02 -2.12 16.68
C ILE A 466 12.67 -3.25 17.50
N PHE A 467 11.96 -4.36 17.60
CA PHE A 467 12.48 -5.58 18.19
C PHE A 467 12.56 -6.67 17.15
N ARG A 468 13.69 -7.37 17.08
CA ARG A 468 13.88 -8.52 16.19
C ARG A 468 14.35 -9.70 17.02
N GLY A 469 13.92 -10.88 16.65
CA GLY A 469 14.39 -12.11 17.26
C GLY A 469 14.33 -13.27 16.29
N GLU A 470 15.28 -14.19 16.42
CA GLU A 470 15.28 -15.42 15.65
C GLU A 470 15.78 -16.55 16.54
N ILE A 471 15.05 -17.66 16.50
CA ILE A 471 15.43 -18.92 17.15
C ILE A 471 15.39 -20.05 16.13
N GLY A 472 16.30 -20.99 16.28
CA GLY A 472 16.37 -22.17 15.42
C GLY A 472 16.88 -23.37 16.19
N ALA A 473 16.33 -24.54 15.87
CA ALA A 473 16.77 -25.80 16.38
C ALA A 473 16.76 -26.87 15.28
N LEU A 474 17.81 -27.66 15.20
CA LEU A 474 17.93 -28.81 14.36
C LEU A 474 18.32 -30.01 15.21
N ARG A 475 17.59 -31.13 15.07
CA ARG A 475 17.89 -32.40 15.72
C ARG A 475 18.20 -33.46 14.67
N SER A 476 19.38 -34.05 14.79
CA SER A 476 19.87 -35.16 13.98
C SER A 476 20.69 -36.09 14.85
N SER A 477 20.97 -37.31 14.40
CA SER A 477 21.86 -38.24 15.12
C SER A 477 23.31 -37.78 14.96
N SER A 478 23.71 -37.38 13.76
CA SER A 478 25.00 -36.77 13.45
C SER A 478 24.81 -35.38 12.81
N LYS A 479 25.84 -34.56 12.88
CA LYS A 479 25.93 -33.32 12.09
C LYS A 479 26.47 -33.60 10.68
N ASP A 480 27.34 -34.62 10.58
CA ASP A 480 27.85 -35.07 9.30
C ASP A 480 26.72 -35.73 8.47
N GLY A 481 26.63 -35.38 7.18
CA GLY A 481 25.54 -35.80 6.33
C GLY A 481 24.29 -34.88 6.34
N VAL A 482 24.21 -33.93 7.30
CA VAL A 482 23.25 -32.83 7.22
C VAL A 482 23.84 -31.74 6.34
N PRO A 483 23.17 -31.30 5.24
CA PRO A 483 23.66 -30.18 4.44
C PRO A 483 23.85 -28.93 5.29
N THR A 484 24.98 -28.23 5.14
CA THR A 484 25.34 -27.05 5.95
C THR A 484 24.38 -25.89 5.74
N THR A 485 23.68 -25.88 4.59
CA THR A 485 22.59 -24.95 4.30
C THR A 485 21.44 -25.00 5.33
N TYR A 486 21.24 -26.13 6.02
CA TYR A 486 20.20 -26.26 7.08
C TYR A 486 20.73 -25.97 8.49
N LEU A 487 22.02 -25.87 8.68
CA LEU A 487 22.64 -25.46 9.94
C LEU A 487 22.53 -23.95 10.14
N PHE A 488 22.78 -23.49 11.34
CA PHE A 488 22.56 -22.09 11.71
C PHE A 488 23.86 -21.34 11.96
N ARG A 489 23.87 -20.07 11.50
CA ARG A 489 24.93 -19.09 11.81
C ARG A 489 24.29 -17.73 12.12
N ALA A 490 25.00 -16.91 12.88
CA ALA A 490 24.63 -15.54 13.17
C ALA A 490 25.73 -14.55 12.75
N GLY A 491 25.45 -13.26 12.81
CA GLY A 491 26.35 -12.17 12.40
C GLY A 491 25.88 -11.49 11.13
N GLY A 492 26.20 -10.19 11.01
CA GLY A 492 25.83 -9.33 9.89
C GLY A 492 24.60 -8.47 10.16
N ASP A 493 24.17 -7.74 9.11
CA ASP A 493 23.19 -6.64 9.18
C ASP A 493 21.82 -7.05 9.74
N ASN A 494 21.42 -8.30 9.48
CA ASN A 494 20.08 -8.81 9.82
C ASN A 494 20.06 -9.67 11.09
N SER A 495 21.21 -9.85 11.74
CA SER A 495 21.36 -10.72 12.90
C SER A 495 22.06 -9.97 14.04
N VAL A 496 23.39 -10.12 14.20
CA VAL A 496 24.18 -9.45 15.23
C VAL A 496 25.17 -8.52 14.53
N ARG A 497 24.87 -7.22 14.51
CA ARG A 497 25.78 -6.19 13.92
C ARG A 497 27.05 -6.05 14.78
N GLY A 498 28.16 -5.65 14.15
CA GLY A 498 29.49 -5.64 14.76
C GLY A 498 30.30 -6.89 14.45
N TYR A 499 29.65 -7.94 13.92
CA TYR A 499 30.29 -9.16 13.40
C TYR A 499 30.11 -9.24 11.88
N ALA A 500 31.02 -9.95 11.20
CA ALA A 500 30.87 -10.19 9.77
C ALA A 500 29.64 -11.07 9.48
N TYR A 501 29.26 -11.12 8.23
CA TYR A 501 28.14 -11.96 7.80
C TYR A 501 28.43 -13.43 8.10
N GLN A 502 27.59 -14.06 8.91
CA GLN A 502 27.68 -15.46 9.34
C GLN A 502 29.01 -15.81 10.06
N GLU A 503 29.65 -14.85 10.73
CA GLU A 503 30.87 -15.05 11.51
C GLU A 503 30.64 -15.79 12.83
N LEU A 504 29.42 -15.82 13.34
CA LEU A 504 29.07 -16.46 14.60
C LEU A 504 28.48 -17.85 14.35
N GLY A 505 29.17 -18.86 14.86
CA GLY A 505 28.84 -20.28 14.69
C GLY A 505 29.81 -21.16 15.44
N VAL A 506 30.03 -22.38 14.94
CA VAL A 506 30.93 -23.39 15.48
C VAL A 506 32.25 -23.36 14.73
N GLN A 507 33.37 -23.45 15.43
CA GLN A 507 34.68 -23.52 14.80
C GLN A 507 34.98 -24.94 14.34
N GLU A 508 35.38 -25.11 13.07
CA GLU A 508 35.85 -26.37 12.50
C GLU A 508 37.06 -26.09 11.59
N GLY A 509 38.24 -26.55 12.02
CA GLY A 509 39.51 -26.12 11.39
C GLY A 509 39.69 -24.59 11.49
N ASP A 510 40.00 -23.95 10.39
CA ASP A 510 40.16 -22.49 10.28
C ASP A 510 38.86 -21.78 9.89
N ALA A 511 37.73 -22.50 9.77
CA ALA A 511 36.46 -21.97 9.32
C ALA A 511 35.43 -21.88 10.44
N THR A 512 34.50 -20.96 10.26
CA THR A 512 33.26 -20.93 11.05
C THR A 512 32.17 -21.69 10.27
N VAL A 513 31.65 -22.76 10.85
CA VAL A 513 30.58 -23.60 10.27
C VAL A 513 29.26 -23.41 11.05
N GLY A 514 28.16 -23.88 10.47
CA GLY A 514 26.84 -23.80 11.11
C GLY A 514 26.72 -24.69 12.35
N GLY A 515 25.94 -24.25 13.33
CA GLY A 515 25.53 -25.02 14.53
C GLY A 515 24.10 -25.55 14.40
N ARG A 516 23.71 -26.45 15.30
CA ARG A 516 22.37 -27.03 15.37
C ARG A 516 21.33 -26.14 16.04
N TYR A 517 21.76 -25.14 16.78
CA TYR A 517 20.89 -24.22 17.53
C TYR A 517 21.27 -22.77 17.22
N LEU A 518 20.26 -21.91 17.19
CA LEU A 518 20.40 -20.47 16.97
C LEU A 518 19.54 -19.71 17.96
N ALA A 519 20.09 -18.65 18.52
CA ALA A 519 19.30 -17.64 19.23
C ALA A 519 19.90 -16.25 18.97
N THR A 520 19.09 -15.33 18.46
CA THR A 520 19.46 -13.92 18.26
C THR A 520 18.34 -13.01 18.74
N ALA A 521 18.70 -11.86 19.26
CA ALA A 521 17.77 -10.80 19.64
C ALA A 521 18.37 -9.44 19.33
N SER A 522 17.52 -8.49 18.99
CA SER A 522 17.90 -7.11 18.65
C SER A 522 16.85 -6.15 19.19
N ALA A 523 17.28 -5.06 19.79
CA ALA A 523 16.46 -3.92 20.14
C ALA A 523 17.07 -2.67 19.51
N GLU A 524 16.26 -1.93 18.77
CA GLU A 524 16.65 -0.71 18.08
C GLU A 524 15.67 0.42 18.42
N TYR A 525 16.19 1.57 18.77
CA TYR A 525 15.44 2.82 18.90
C TYR A 525 15.80 3.76 17.78
N GLN A 526 14.78 4.29 17.08
CA GLN A 526 14.92 5.26 16.00
C GLN A 526 14.31 6.60 16.39
N TYR A 527 15.02 7.67 16.09
CA TYR A 527 14.55 9.05 16.22
C TYR A 527 14.55 9.74 14.86
N TRP A 528 13.37 10.10 14.36
CA TRP A 528 13.14 10.77 13.07
C TRP A 528 13.10 12.29 13.28
N PHE A 529 14.24 12.97 13.09
CA PHE A 529 14.35 14.42 13.24
C PHE A 529 13.85 15.18 12.00
N ARG A 530 13.70 14.51 10.84
CA ARG A 530 13.02 14.96 9.63
C ARG A 530 12.12 13.84 9.10
N PRO A 531 11.13 14.16 8.24
CA PRO A 531 10.24 13.12 7.66
C PRO A 531 10.97 11.96 6.97
N THR A 532 12.15 12.23 6.37
CA THR A 532 12.94 11.26 5.61
C THR A 532 14.25 10.88 6.28
N TRP A 533 14.72 11.60 7.33
CA TRP A 533 16.00 11.38 7.99
C TRP A 533 15.81 11.04 9.47
N GLY A 534 16.49 10.01 9.91
CA GLY A 534 16.49 9.56 11.30
C GLY A 534 17.85 9.06 11.75
N ALA A 535 18.00 8.96 13.06
CA ALA A 535 19.13 8.31 13.72
C ALA A 535 18.64 7.09 14.48
N ALA A 536 19.51 6.09 14.69
CA ALA A 536 19.19 4.90 15.44
C ALA A 536 20.30 4.57 16.45
N VAL A 537 19.90 3.98 17.56
CA VAL A 537 20.79 3.28 18.49
C VAL A 537 20.28 1.86 18.65
N PHE A 538 21.19 0.90 18.75
CA PHE A 538 20.79 -0.49 18.83
C PHE A 538 21.72 -1.34 19.69
N TYR A 539 21.15 -2.43 20.16
CA TYR A 539 21.85 -3.51 20.84
C TYR A 539 21.38 -4.85 20.27
N ASP A 540 22.33 -5.62 19.77
CA ASP A 540 22.10 -6.95 19.21
C ASP A 540 22.86 -7.98 20.04
N ALA A 541 22.29 -9.16 20.22
CA ALA A 541 22.93 -10.26 20.90
C ALA A 541 22.51 -11.59 20.29
N GLY A 542 23.43 -12.54 20.20
CA GLY A 542 23.10 -13.88 19.73
C GLY A 542 24.31 -14.71 19.38
N ASN A 543 24.08 -15.98 19.09
CA ASN A 543 25.07 -16.94 18.61
C ASN A 543 24.39 -18.17 18.02
N ALA A 544 25.17 -19.00 17.33
CA ALA A 544 24.78 -20.36 16.96
C ALA A 544 25.78 -21.36 17.54
N ALA A 545 25.29 -22.54 17.95
CA ALA A 545 26.09 -23.57 18.61
C ALA A 545 25.52 -24.96 18.31
N ASP A 546 26.29 -26.00 18.64
CA ASP A 546 25.88 -27.41 18.49
C ASP A 546 25.04 -27.94 19.66
N SER A 547 25.02 -27.25 20.81
CA SER A 547 24.15 -27.55 21.93
C SER A 547 23.53 -26.27 22.51
N LEU A 548 22.41 -26.40 23.21
CA LEU A 548 21.76 -25.27 23.88
C LEU A 548 22.63 -24.68 25.00
N SER A 549 23.41 -25.50 25.68
CA SER A 549 24.35 -25.07 26.74
C SER A 549 25.48 -24.21 26.19
N ASP A 550 25.85 -24.39 24.92
CA ASP A 550 27.00 -23.72 24.30
C ASP A 550 26.57 -22.42 23.59
N ILE A 551 25.28 -22.08 23.62
CA ILE A 551 24.81 -20.78 23.15
C ILE A 551 25.25 -19.69 24.12
N HIS A 552 26.46 -19.17 23.91
CA HIS A 552 26.96 -17.99 24.63
C HIS A 552 26.71 -16.74 23.74
N PRO A 553 25.70 -15.91 24.05
CA PRO A 553 25.37 -14.76 23.21
C PRO A 553 26.55 -13.80 23.07
N LYS A 554 26.90 -13.48 21.85
CA LYS A 554 27.87 -12.44 21.52
C LYS A 554 27.11 -11.14 21.29
N SER A 555 27.54 -10.03 21.88
CA SER A 555 26.86 -8.75 21.80
C SER A 555 27.52 -7.81 20.81
N GLY A 556 26.69 -7.04 20.11
CA GLY A 556 27.09 -5.93 19.27
C GLY A 556 26.16 -4.74 19.54
N TYR A 557 26.71 -3.54 19.54
CA TYR A 557 25.95 -2.32 19.76
C TYR A 557 26.49 -1.18 18.89
N GLY A 558 25.65 -0.21 18.60
CA GLY A 558 26.07 0.84 17.70
C GLY A 558 25.05 1.94 17.49
N LEU A 559 25.43 2.79 16.57
CA LEU A 559 24.68 3.95 16.12
C LEU A 559 24.47 3.84 14.61
N GLY A 560 23.36 4.40 14.11
CA GLY A 560 23.07 4.37 12.69
C GLY A 560 22.31 5.58 12.20
N ALA A 561 22.47 5.85 10.89
CA ALA A 561 21.64 6.76 10.13
C ALA A 561 20.54 5.99 9.40
N ARG A 562 19.36 6.60 9.30
CA ARG A 562 18.19 6.07 8.62
C ARG A 562 17.71 7.06 7.58
N TYR A 563 17.46 6.58 6.37
CA TYR A 563 16.91 7.43 5.31
C TYR A 563 15.79 6.72 4.56
N LYS A 564 14.65 7.39 4.43
CA LYS A 564 13.51 6.92 3.62
C LYS A 564 13.70 7.37 2.19
N SER A 565 14.21 6.48 1.33
CA SER A 565 14.39 6.77 -0.09
C SER A 565 13.16 6.32 -0.90
N PRO A 566 12.96 6.84 -2.13
CA PRO A 566 11.90 6.36 -3.02
C PRO A 566 11.97 4.87 -3.36
N VAL A 567 13.16 4.25 -3.22
CA VAL A 567 13.41 2.84 -3.54
C VAL A 567 13.47 1.94 -2.30
N GLY A 568 13.14 2.48 -1.11
CA GLY A 568 13.13 1.75 0.16
C GLY A 568 14.03 2.36 1.23
N PRO A 569 14.04 1.80 2.45
CA PRO A 569 14.86 2.28 3.55
C PRO A 569 16.35 2.04 3.27
N ILE A 570 17.16 3.07 3.59
CA ILE A 570 18.61 3.00 3.60
C ILE A 570 19.07 3.09 5.04
N ASN A 571 19.85 2.11 5.48
CA ASN A 571 20.43 2.06 6.82
C ASN A 571 21.95 2.03 6.72
N VAL A 572 22.60 2.89 7.50
CA VAL A 572 24.05 2.94 7.63
C VAL A 572 24.38 2.89 9.10
N ASP A 573 25.00 1.82 9.56
CA ASP A 573 25.28 1.56 10.97
C ASP A 573 26.76 1.40 11.22
N VAL A 574 27.26 2.00 12.30
CA VAL A 574 28.57 1.69 12.88
C VAL A 574 28.34 0.88 14.13
N ALA A 575 28.77 -0.36 14.13
CA ALA A 575 28.55 -1.32 15.20
C ALA A 575 29.88 -1.84 15.76
N TYR A 576 29.96 -1.95 17.08
CA TYR A 576 31.09 -2.54 17.78
C TYR A 576 30.74 -3.96 18.24
N GLY A 577 31.50 -4.94 17.74
CA GLY A 577 31.41 -6.34 18.17
C GLY A 577 32.23 -6.57 19.43
N HIS A 578 31.56 -6.78 20.56
CA HIS A 578 32.21 -6.86 21.87
C HIS A 578 33.24 -8.01 21.97
N ALA A 579 32.93 -9.19 21.44
CA ALA A 579 33.81 -10.34 21.50
C ALA A 579 35.02 -10.24 20.58
N VAL A 580 34.84 -9.64 19.40
CA VAL A 580 35.94 -9.45 18.42
C VAL A 580 36.70 -8.13 18.62
N ARG A 581 36.19 -7.25 19.50
CA ARG A 581 36.76 -5.91 19.82
C ARG A 581 37.03 -5.05 18.57
N LYS A 582 36.15 -5.13 17.58
CA LYS A 582 36.27 -4.41 16.31
C LYS A 582 35.00 -3.62 16.03
N ALA A 583 35.16 -2.44 15.45
CA ALA A 583 34.07 -1.68 14.86
C ALA A 583 33.90 -2.08 13.39
N ARG A 584 32.64 -2.21 12.96
CA ARG A 584 32.29 -2.51 11.56
C ARG A 584 31.24 -1.53 11.07
N LEU A 585 31.36 -1.19 9.79
CA LEU A 585 30.33 -0.46 9.05
C LEU A 585 29.36 -1.47 8.45
N HIS A 586 28.07 -1.25 8.66
CA HIS A 586 26.99 -2.01 8.06
C HIS A 586 26.16 -1.10 7.17
N PHE A 587 25.90 -1.54 5.96
CA PHE A 587 25.07 -0.83 4.99
C PHE A 587 24.00 -1.77 4.45
N SER A 588 22.75 -1.37 4.57
CA SER A 588 21.63 -2.10 3.99
C SER A 588 20.71 -1.17 3.19
N LEU A 589 20.28 -1.64 2.02
CA LEU A 589 19.31 -0.98 1.16
C LEU A 589 18.12 -1.94 0.95
N GLY A 590 16.90 -1.45 1.16
CA GLY A 590 15.69 -2.21 0.95
C GLY A 590 15.15 -2.89 2.21
N PHE A 591 14.18 -3.79 2.00
CA PHE A 591 13.47 -4.47 3.08
C PHE A 591 14.20 -5.73 3.52
N THR A 592 14.17 -6.01 4.81
CA THR A 592 14.64 -7.23 5.43
C THR A 592 13.46 -7.92 6.13
N PHE A 593 12.65 -8.62 5.34
CA PHE A 593 11.56 -9.44 5.86
C PHE A 593 11.91 -10.93 5.76
#